data_70050c9646e521ed1ffc6e62ef81a598
#
_entry.id   70050c9646e521ed1ffc6e62ef81a598
#
_cell.length_a   1.000
_cell.length_b   1.000
_cell.length_c   1.000
_cell.angle_alpha   90.00
_cell.angle_beta   90.00
_cell.angle_gamma   90.00
#
_symmetry.space_group_name_H-M   'P 1'
#
loop_
_entity.id
_entity.type
_entity.pdbx_description
1 polymer ?
#
loop_
_entity_poly.entity_id
_entity_poly.type
_entity_poly.pdbx_seq_one_letter_code
_entity_poly.pdbx_strand_id
1 'polypeptide(L)'
;MSKLHPDRIELGSMTTSQRDALSSPATGTVIFNSTTNLVQVWNGSSWNQLSNIPFSGSGGSESTSGGYKYHTFTSSGTFTANSSGSVDALIVAGGGGGDGGSSYGYHGGGGGAGGAIVLSSYTVSAQGYSITV
;
A
#
# COMPACT_ATOMS: atom_id res chain seq x y z
N MET A 1 10.69 8.05 32.02
CA MET A 1 10.36 6.83 32.76
C MET A 1 8.96 6.40 32.38
N SER A 2 8.75 5.11 32.10
CA SER A 2 7.40 4.57 31.94
C SER A 2 6.76 4.41 33.32
N LYS A 3 5.50 4.81 33.46
CA LYS A 3 4.72 4.62 34.67
C LYS A 3 3.64 3.58 34.41
N LEU A 4 3.51 2.61 35.30
CA LEU A 4 2.38 1.70 35.32
C LEU A 4 1.26 2.36 36.15
N HIS A 5 0.16 2.66 35.49
CA HIS A 5 -1.10 3.04 36.09
C HIS A 5 -2.03 1.82 36.15
N PRO A 6 -2.94 1.69 37.12
CA PRO A 6 -3.82 0.54 37.19
C PRO A 6 -4.66 0.33 35.94
N ASP A 7 -4.91 1.40 35.16
CA ASP A 7 -5.76 1.36 33.99
C ASP A 7 -5.03 1.62 32.66
N ARG A 8 -3.71 1.91 32.68
CA ARG A 8 -2.94 2.24 31.47
C ARG A 8 -1.44 2.14 31.67
N ILE A 9 -0.72 1.91 30.57
CA ILE A 9 0.74 1.99 30.47
C ILE A 9 1.11 3.32 29.82
N GLU A 10 1.91 4.16 30.51
CA GLU A 10 2.47 5.37 29.94
C GLU A 10 3.89 5.09 29.45
N LEU A 11 4.13 5.29 28.16
CA LEU A 11 5.46 5.17 27.56
C LEU A 11 6.23 6.48 27.70
N GLY A 12 7.54 6.40 27.91
CA GLY A 12 8.43 7.57 27.81
C GLY A 12 8.34 8.16 26.41
N SER A 13 8.05 9.46 26.32
CA SER A 13 8.02 10.20 25.05
C SER A 13 9.34 10.92 24.80
N MET A 14 9.87 10.83 23.58
CA MET A 14 11.08 11.54 23.15
C MET A 14 11.06 11.81 21.66
N THR A 15 11.79 12.85 21.24
CA THR A 15 11.98 13.16 19.82
C THR A 15 12.96 12.16 19.18
N THR A 16 13.01 12.11 17.83
CA THR A 16 14.03 11.32 17.12
C THR A 16 15.45 11.69 17.55
N SER A 17 15.76 12.97 17.69
CA SER A 17 17.10 13.41 18.12
C SER A 17 17.45 12.95 19.54
N GLN A 18 16.49 12.99 20.47
CA GLN A 18 16.68 12.48 21.83
C GLN A 18 16.84 10.96 21.86
N ARG A 19 16.08 10.24 21.04
CA ARG A 19 16.20 8.80 20.87
C ARG A 19 17.60 8.41 20.36
N ASP A 20 18.08 9.10 19.32
CA ASP A 20 19.36 8.80 18.68
C ASP A 20 20.56 9.19 19.56
N ALA A 21 20.35 10.07 20.55
CA ALA A 21 21.33 10.42 21.57
C ALA A 21 21.42 9.39 22.71
N LEU A 22 20.54 8.37 22.76
CA LEU A 22 20.63 7.32 23.78
C LEU A 22 21.86 6.44 23.52
N SER A 23 22.79 6.45 24.46
CA SER A 23 23.94 5.54 24.44
C SER A 23 23.52 4.15 24.93
N SER A 24 23.60 3.15 24.06
CA SER A 24 23.34 1.73 24.38
C SER A 24 21.99 1.47 25.07
N PRO A 25 20.85 1.75 24.44
CA PRO A 25 19.57 1.38 25.04
C PRO A 25 19.48 -0.15 25.21
N ALA A 26 18.87 -0.61 26.30
CA ALA A 26 18.68 -2.04 26.51
C ALA A 26 17.75 -2.63 25.44
N THR A 27 18.07 -3.83 24.97
CA THR A 27 17.18 -4.56 24.04
C THR A 27 15.79 -4.71 24.65
N GLY A 28 14.74 -4.40 23.88
CA GLY A 28 13.36 -4.38 24.36
C GLY A 28 12.92 -3.02 24.93
N THR A 29 13.79 -1.99 24.95
CA THR A 29 13.37 -0.63 25.33
C THR A 29 12.28 -0.14 24.36
N VAL A 30 11.14 0.28 24.91
CA VAL A 30 9.99 0.80 24.15
C VAL A 30 9.79 2.28 24.47
N ILE A 31 9.59 3.08 23.45
CA ILE A 31 9.35 4.52 23.53
C ILE A 31 8.21 4.97 22.63
N PHE A 32 7.63 6.13 22.93
CA PHE A 32 6.85 6.89 21.97
C PHE A 32 7.73 7.97 21.34
N ASN A 33 7.97 7.89 20.02
CA ASN A 33 8.70 8.91 19.29
C ASN A 33 7.75 10.03 18.87
N SER A 34 7.87 11.18 19.50
CA SER A 34 7.00 12.33 19.28
C SER A 34 7.26 13.06 17.95
N THR A 35 8.41 12.86 17.30
CA THR A 35 8.70 13.40 15.97
C THR A 35 7.97 12.64 14.87
N THR A 36 7.94 11.30 14.97
CA THR A 36 7.31 10.43 13.99
C THR A 36 5.89 10.00 14.38
N ASN A 37 5.48 10.31 15.63
CA ASN A 37 4.21 9.91 16.23
C ASN A 37 4.01 8.38 16.28
N LEU A 38 5.10 7.64 16.53
CA LEU A 38 5.14 6.18 16.50
C LEU A 38 5.67 5.58 17.79
N VAL A 39 5.14 4.43 18.18
CA VAL A 39 5.75 3.57 19.20
C VAL A 39 6.90 2.80 18.57
N GLN A 40 8.06 2.82 19.19
CA GLN A 40 9.27 2.16 18.70
C GLN A 40 9.89 1.28 19.77
N VAL A 41 10.53 0.19 19.33
CA VAL A 41 11.26 -0.76 20.19
C VAL A 41 12.71 -0.89 19.72
N TRP A 42 13.65 -0.89 20.65
CA TRP A 42 15.05 -1.20 20.37
C TRP A 42 15.26 -2.70 20.32
N ASN A 43 15.75 -3.23 19.19
CA ASN A 43 16.00 -4.68 19.00
C ASN A 43 17.43 -5.12 19.38
N GLY A 44 18.25 -4.22 19.91
CA GLY A 44 19.68 -4.42 20.19
C GLY A 44 20.61 -3.80 19.18
N SER A 45 20.12 -3.42 17.98
CA SER A 45 20.92 -2.81 16.90
C SER A 45 20.25 -1.62 16.23
N SER A 46 18.93 -1.58 16.22
CA SER A 46 18.13 -0.52 15.57
C SER A 46 16.80 -0.29 16.25
N TRP A 47 16.23 0.90 16.05
CA TRP A 47 14.87 1.23 16.47
C TRP A 47 13.86 0.78 15.43
N ASN A 48 13.02 -0.16 15.79
CA ASN A 48 11.94 -0.68 14.94
C ASN A 48 10.59 -0.10 15.38
N GLN A 49 9.74 0.16 14.42
CA GLN A 49 8.36 0.57 14.69
C GLN A 49 7.57 -0.60 15.27
N LEU A 50 6.89 -0.38 16.39
CA LEU A 50 6.05 -1.40 17.05
C LEU A 50 4.60 -1.39 16.56
N SER A 51 4.20 -0.42 15.76
CA SER A 51 2.85 -0.38 15.21
C SER A 51 2.76 -1.20 13.92
N ASN A 52 1.85 -2.15 13.91
CA ASN A 52 1.39 -2.76 12.67
C ASN A 52 0.38 -1.80 12.04
N ILE A 53 0.84 -0.87 11.18
CA ILE A 53 -0.08 -0.13 10.32
C ILE A 53 -0.47 -1.12 9.23
N PRO A 54 -1.71 -1.64 9.22
CA PRO A 54 -2.13 -2.55 8.17
C PRO A 54 -1.98 -1.84 6.82
N PHE A 55 -1.40 -2.57 5.86
CA PHE A 55 -1.34 -2.05 4.50
C PHE A 55 -2.75 -1.71 4.02
N SER A 56 -2.92 -0.53 3.49
CA SER A 56 -4.16 -0.12 2.82
C SER A 56 -3.85 0.81 1.66
N GLY A 57 -4.78 0.90 0.75
CA GLY A 57 -4.73 1.82 -0.38
C GLY A 57 -6.04 2.56 -0.55
N SER A 58 -6.00 3.59 -1.37
CA SER A 58 -7.16 4.35 -1.79
C SER A 58 -7.06 4.72 -3.28
N GLY A 59 -8.18 5.04 -3.90
CA GLY A 59 -8.29 5.43 -5.31
C GLY A 59 -9.03 4.41 -6.16
N GLY A 60 -9.58 4.85 -7.30
CA GLY A 60 -10.47 4.06 -8.12
C GLY A 60 -11.80 3.73 -7.43
N SER A 61 -12.55 2.78 -8.00
CA SER A 61 -13.75 2.22 -7.36
C SER A 61 -13.34 1.10 -6.41
N GLU A 62 -13.77 1.19 -5.14
CA GLU A 62 -13.38 0.25 -4.10
C GLU A 62 -14.43 -0.81 -3.85
N SER A 63 -14.01 -2.06 -3.68
CA SER A 63 -14.85 -3.18 -3.25
C SER A 63 -14.05 -4.15 -2.37
N THR A 64 -14.75 -4.99 -1.59
CA THR A 64 -14.12 -5.98 -0.71
C THR A 64 -14.75 -7.34 -0.96
N SER A 65 -13.91 -8.37 -1.15
CA SER A 65 -14.35 -9.75 -1.31
C SER A 65 -13.23 -10.70 -0.93
N GLY A 66 -13.55 -11.83 -0.30
CA GLY A 66 -12.57 -12.89 0.04
C GLY A 66 -11.42 -12.43 0.93
N GLY A 67 -11.60 -11.36 1.74
CA GLY A 67 -10.52 -10.80 2.57
C GLY A 67 -9.59 -9.82 1.83
N TYR A 68 -9.85 -9.57 0.55
CA TYR A 68 -9.11 -8.61 -0.27
C TYR A 68 -9.90 -7.32 -0.47
N LYS A 69 -9.19 -6.20 -0.55
CA LYS A 69 -9.73 -4.92 -1.00
C LYS A 69 -9.29 -4.70 -2.44
N TYR A 70 -10.24 -4.46 -3.32
CA TYR A 70 -10.03 -4.24 -4.76
C TYR A 70 -10.18 -2.76 -5.07
N HIS A 71 -9.27 -2.26 -5.90
CA HIS A 71 -9.26 -0.91 -6.46
C HIS A 71 -9.35 -1.03 -7.98
N THR A 72 -10.50 -0.68 -8.56
CA THR A 72 -10.76 -0.79 -10.00
C THR A 72 -10.68 0.57 -10.65
N PHE A 73 -9.86 0.68 -11.70
CA PHE A 73 -9.68 1.89 -12.50
C PHE A 73 -10.20 1.63 -13.92
N THR A 74 -11.29 2.29 -14.29
CA THR A 74 -11.86 2.31 -15.66
C THR A 74 -11.59 3.62 -16.37
N SER A 75 -10.90 4.55 -15.73
CA SER A 75 -10.38 5.81 -16.22
C SER A 75 -9.09 6.15 -15.48
N SER A 76 -8.27 7.03 -16.06
CA SER A 76 -7.02 7.45 -15.43
C SER A 76 -7.24 8.05 -14.05
N GLY A 77 -6.31 7.78 -13.12
CA GLY A 77 -6.42 8.22 -11.73
C GLY A 77 -5.15 7.95 -10.94
N THR A 78 -5.25 7.96 -9.61
CA THR A 78 -4.12 7.68 -8.72
C THR A 78 -4.51 6.60 -7.71
N PHE A 79 -3.70 5.57 -7.61
CA PHE A 79 -3.70 4.65 -6.46
C PHE A 79 -2.72 5.17 -5.41
N THR A 80 -3.15 5.36 -4.17
CA THR A 80 -2.29 5.82 -3.07
C THR A 80 -2.14 4.71 -2.03
N ALA A 81 -0.90 4.23 -1.82
CA ALA A 81 -0.56 3.31 -0.75
C ALA A 81 -0.22 4.08 0.53
N ASN A 82 -0.78 3.69 1.68
CA ASN A 82 -0.54 4.33 2.98
C ASN A 82 0.76 3.89 3.65
N SER A 83 1.28 2.73 3.29
CA SER A 83 2.52 2.13 3.82
C SER A 83 3.16 1.26 2.74
N SER A 84 4.40 0.82 2.98
CA SER A 84 5.01 -0.20 2.12
C SER A 84 4.31 -1.55 2.30
N GLY A 85 4.13 -2.26 1.19
CA GLY A 85 3.47 -3.55 1.17
C GLY A 85 3.54 -4.20 -0.20
N SER A 86 2.71 -5.20 -0.45
CA SER A 86 2.58 -5.83 -1.76
C SER A 86 1.13 -5.83 -2.23
N VAL A 87 0.95 -5.73 -3.53
CA VAL A 87 -0.35 -5.79 -4.21
C VAL A 87 -0.28 -6.79 -5.36
N ASP A 88 -1.42 -7.39 -5.67
CA ASP A 88 -1.63 -8.07 -6.93
C ASP A 88 -2.31 -7.12 -7.90
N ALA A 89 -1.89 -7.08 -9.15
CA ALA A 89 -2.47 -6.21 -10.16
C ALA A 89 -2.82 -6.98 -11.43
N LEU A 90 -4.01 -6.73 -11.95
CA LEU A 90 -4.47 -7.18 -13.26
C LEU A 90 -4.61 -5.96 -14.16
N ILE A 91 -3.88 -5.93 -15.26
CA ILE A 91 -3.91 -4.88 -16.27
C ILE A 91 -4.47 -5.48 -17.54
N VAL A 92 -5.59 -4.92 -18.05
CA VAL A 92 -6.27 -5.40 -19.25
C VAL A 92 -6.27 -4.28 -20.29
N ALA A 93 -5.70 -4.56 -21.45
CA ALA A 93 -5.73 -3.64 -22.59
C ALA A 93 -7.02 -3.79 -23.41
N GLY A 94 -7.43 -2.74 -24.10
CA GLY A 94 -8.53 -2.77 -25.04
C GLY A 94 -8.28 -3.75 -26.19
N GLY A 95 -9.32 -4.45 -26.64
CA GLY A 95 -9.28 -5.26 -27.85
C GLY A 95 -9.30 -4.40 -29.12
N GLY A 96 -8.89 -4.99 -30.25
CA GLY A 96 -9.04 -4.37 -31.57
C GLY A 96 -10.51 -4.27 -31.99
N GLY A 97 -10.86 -3.22 -32.73
CA GLY A 97 -12.17 -3.12 -33.36
C GLY A 97 -12.39 -4.21 -34.43
N GLY A 98 -13.59 -4.75 -34.51
CA GLY A 98 -13.99 -5.56 -35.65
C GLY A 98 -14.15 -4.70 -36.92
N ASP A 99 -13.98 -5.31 -38.08
CA ASP A 99 -14.25 -4.65 -39.35
C ASP A 99 -15.76 -4.51 -39.57
N GLY A 100 -16.19 -3.30 -39.88
CA GLY A 100 -17.59 -3.05 -40.29
C GLY A 100 -17.84 -3.65 -41.68
N GLY A 101 -18.66 -4.69 -41.76
CA GLY A 101 -19.05 -5.28 -43.03
C GLY A 101 -19.55 -4.23 -44.00
N SER A 102 -19.12 -4.31 -45.27
CA SER A 102 -19.59 -3.41 -46.31
C SER A 102 -21.02 -3.77 -46.73
N SER A 103 -21.73 -2.77 -47.31
CA SER A 103 -23.12 -2.91 -47.80
C SER A 103 -23.28 -4.00 -48.90
N TYR A 104 -22.24 -4.68 -49.31
CA TYR A 104 -22.24 -5.71 -50.35
C TYR A 104 -22.19 -7.16 -49.83
N GLY A 105 -22.58 -7.39 -48.56
CA GLY A 105 -22.71 -8.75 -48.00
C GLY A 105 -21.40 -9.42 -47.58
N TYR A 106 -20.31 -8.67 -47.50
CA TYR A 106 -19.08 -9.16 -46.91
C TYR A 106 -19.16 -9.02 -45.38
N HIS A 107 -18.95 -10.14 -44.67
CA HIS A 107 -18.95 -10.18 -43.25
C HIS A 107 -17.56 -9.74 -42.74
N GLY A 108 -17.51 -8.72 -41.90
CA GLY A 108 -16.28 -8.26 -41.27
C GLY A 108 -15.73 -9.29 -40.29
N GLY A 109 -14.41 -9.36 -40.16
CA GLY A 109 -13.74 -10.18 -39.17
C GLY A 109 -13.90 -9.57 -37.77
N GLY A 110 -13.99 -10.42 -36.75
CA GLY A 110 -13.96 -9.97 -35.36
C GLY A 110 -12.60 -9.34 -34.99
N GLY A 111 -12.61 -8.33 -34.15
CA GLY A 111 -11.40 -7.75 -33.60
C GLY A 111 -10.65 -8.73 -32.71
N GLY A 112 -9.33 -8.58 -32.61
CA GLY A 112 -8.49 -9.35 -31.70
C GLY A 112 -8.76 -9.00 -30.22
N ALA A 113 -8.55 -9.95 -29.31
CA ALA A 113 -8.58 -9.67 -27.88
C ALA A 113 -7.43 -8.74 -27.48
N GLY A 114 -7.64 -7.89 -26.47
CA GLY A 114 -6.58 -7.13 -25.83
C GLY A 114 -5.62 -8.01 -25.02
N GLY A 115 -4.43 -7.49 -24.77
CA GLY A 115 -3.47 -8.13 -23.86
C GLY A 115 -3.91 -8.04 -22.40
N ALA A 116 -3.47 -8.99 -21.58
CA ALA A 116 -3.62 -8.91 -20.12
C ALA A 116 -2.28 -9.20 -19.45
N ILE A 117 -1.97 -8.47 -18.38
CA ILE A 117 -0.80 -8.66 -17.53
C ILE A 117 -1.27 -8.90 -16.10
N VAL A 118 -0.76 -9.96 -15.50
CA VAL A 118 -0.98 -10.27 -14.08
C VAL A 118 0.34 -10.07 -13.35
N LEU A 119 0.34 -9.20 -12.35
CA LEU A 119 1.45 -9.01 -11.42
C LEU A 119 1.03 -9.57 -10.07
N SER A 120 1.83 -10.47 -9.52
CA SER A 120 1.60 -11.03 -8.17
C SER A 120 2.67 -10.50 -7.23
N SER A 121 2.25 -10.14 -6.02
CA SER A 121 3.14 -9.66 -4.94
C SER A 121 4.04 -8.48 -5.37
N TYR A 122 3.50 -7.58 -6.19
CA TYR A 122 4.23 -6.39 -6.61
C TYR A 122 4.45 -5.45 -5.41
N THR A 123 5.71 -5.16 -5.11
CA THR A 123 6.06 -4.32 -3.97
C THR A 123 5.74 -2.85 -4.26
N VAL A 124 5.02 -2.23 -3.34
CA VAL A 124 4.71 -0.79 -3.35
C VAL A 124 5.24 -0.13 -2.09
N SER A 125 5.66 1.12 -2.20
CA SER A 125 6.02 1.99 -1.08
C SER A 125 4.89 2.98 -0.77
N ALA A 126 4.96 3.66 0.38
CA ALA A 126 3.98 4.67 0.79
C ALA A 126 4.03 5.90 -0.13
N GLN A 127 3.28 5.88 -1.24
CA GLN A 127 3.19 6.98 -2.22
C GLN A 127 1.98 6.83 -3.14
N GLY A 128 1.74 7.86 -3.97
CA GLY A 128 0.79 7.81 -5.06
C GLY A 128 1.39 7.19 -6.33
N TYR A 129 0.63 6.32 -6.98
CA TYR A 129 0.94 5.69 -8.27
C TYR A 129 -0.05 6.17 -9.31
N SER A 130 0.45 6.77 -10.38
CA SER A 130 -0.40 7.20 -11.51
C SER A 130 -0.87 5.98 -12.29
N ILE A 131 -2.18 5.86 -12.46
CA ILE A 131 -2.81 4.84 -13.28
C ILE A 131 -3.32 5.52 -14.55
N THR A 132 -2.93 5.03 -15.70
CA THR A 132 -3.37 5.54 -17.02
C THR A 132 -4.21 4.47 -17.69
N VAL A 133 -5.44 4.84 -18.08
CA VAL A 133 -6.40 4.03 -18.82
C VAL A 133 -6.75 4.71 -20.13
#